data_9a11bd82a97fdc97998fde2541f71838
#
_entry.id   9a11bd82a97fdc97998fde2541f71838
#
_cell.length_a   1.000
_cell.length_b   1.000
_cell.length_c   1.000
_cell.angle_alpha   90.00
_cell.angle_beta   90.00
_cell.angle_gamma   90.00
#
_symmetry.space_group_name_H-M   'P 1'
#
loop_
_entity.id
_entity.type
_entity.pdbx_description
1 polymer ?
#
loop_
_entity_poly.entity_id
_entity_poly.type
_entity_poly.pdbx_seq_one_letter_code
_entity_poly.pdbx_strand_id
1 'polypeptide(L)'
;TFSDEDAARLGINGYDHRRFLNEFYRGRFTGSFARGVPFQENPKTGDCRISGTCASLAGLEKALTEEGPEEIELAIKRILLLHFVVMTAGGVPLVYLGDEIATLNDYSYLEDPKHKNDSRWVHRPVADQERYSQRMDAGTVPGRVYENIRKLIELRKALPGLAGGKLEVIDTRNGSVLGFARLNQGENLLILANFSEREHAIPEWVVRQNMLDQKKVWFGKPEFSENGTLWLPPYACVLFG
;
A
#
# COMPACT_ATOMS: atom_id res chain seq x y z
N THR A 1 11.93 -10.36 0.03
CA THR A 1 11.82 -11.77 0.43
C THR A 1 11.88 -11.87 1.96
N PHE A 2 11.00 -12.63 2.56
CA PHE A 2 11.04 -13.01 3.97
C PHE A 2 11.85 -14.31 4.14
N SER A 3 12.38 -14.56 5.33
CA SER A 3 13.12 -15.78 5.62
C SER A 3 12.19 -16.97 5.82
N ASP A 4 12.68 -18.20 5.54
CA ASP A 4 11.91 -19.41 5.82
C ASP A 4 11.71 -19.62 7.33
N GLU A 5 12.64 -19.13 8.15
CA GLU A 5 12.53 -19.17 9.62
C GLU A 5 11.37 -18.26 10.11
N ASP A 6 11.24 -17.05 9.58
CA ASP A 6 10.13 -16.14 9.94
C ASP A 6 8.79 -16.69 9.45
N ALA A 7 8.75 -17.28 8.25
CA ALA A 7 7.55 -17.96 7.75
C ALA A 7 7.14 -19.11 8.67
N ALA A 8 8.09 -19.95 9.07
CA ALA A 8 7.82 -21.10 9.95
C ALA A 8 7.30 -20.67 11.32
N ARG A 9 7.77 -19.55 11.90
CA ARG A 9 7.25 -18.99 13.16
C ARG A 9 5.77 -18.62 13.06
N LEU A 10 5.29 -18.28 11.85
CA LEU A 10 3.90 -17.97 11.58
C LEU A 10 3.08 -19.17 11.10
N GLY A 11 3.67 -20.38 11.10
CA GLY A 11 3.03 -21.58 10.59
C GLY A 11 2.88 -21.61 9.06
N ILE A 12 3.66 -20.83 8.34
CA ILE A 12 3.60 -20.70 6.88
C ILE A 12 4.79 -21.45 6.25
N ASN A 13 4.54 -22.22 5.20
CA ASN A 13 5.62 -22.77 4.39
C ASN A 13 6.19 -21.64 3.50
N GLY A 14 7.45 -21.28 3.70
CA GLY A 14 8.07 -20.14 3.01
C GLY A 14 8.14 -20.33 1.49
N TYR A 15 8.43 -21.54 1.01
CA TYR A 15 8.48 -21.85 -0.42
C TYR A 15 7.10 -21.71 -1.08
N ASP A 16 6.07 -22.34 -0.51
CA ASP A 16 4.71 -22.28 -1.06
C ASP A 16 4.17 -20.86 -1.03
N HIS A 17 4.48 -20.11 0.01
CA HIS A 17 4.05 -18.71 0.12
C HIS A 17 4.72 -17.80 -0.92
N ARG A 18 6.03 -17.96 -1.16
CA ARG A 18 6.72 -17.24 -2.25
C ARG A 18 6.12 -17.58 -3.61
N ARG A 19 5.85 -18.88 -3.86
CA ARG A 19 5.19 -19.32 -5.08
C ARG A 19 3.81 -18.69 -5.24
N PHE A 20 3.01 -18.67 -4.18
CA PHE A 20 1.72 -17.98 -4.16
C PHE A 20 1.88 -16.51 -4.53
N LEU A 21 2.80 -15.77 -3.88
CA LEU A 21 3.05 -14.36 -4.17
C LEU A 21 3.48 -14.12 -5.61
N ASN A 22 4.33 -14.99 -6.16
CA ASN A 22 4.76 -14.91 -7.56
C ASN A 22 3.56 -15.04 -8.51
N GLU A 23 2.71 -16.04 -8.32
CA GLU A 23 1.53 -16.26 -9.16
C GLU A 23 0.48 -15.14 -8.96
N PHE A 24 0.32 -14.68 -7.72
CA PHE A 24 -0.61 -13.59 -7.41
C PHE A 24 -0.18 -12.29 -8.12
N TYR A 25 1.04 -11.85 -7.92
CA TYR A 25 1.50 -10.57 -8.50
C TYR A 25 1.72 -10.61 -10.01
N ARG A 26 1.81 -11.81 -10.62
CA ARG A 26 1.78 -11.99 -12.07
C ARG A 26 0.35 -11.99 -12.65
N GLY A 27 -0.67 -11.94 -11.82
CA GLY A 27 -2.07 -12.01 -12.24
C GLY A 27 -2.53 -13.41 -12.64
N ARG A 28 -1.79 -14.48 -12.30
CA ARG A 28 -2.09 -15.86 -12.66
C ARG A 28 -2.87 -16.61 -11.59
N PHE A 29 -2.84 -16.13 -10.36
CA PHE A 29 -3.64 -16.72 -9.28
C PHE A 29 -5.10 -16.30 -9.40
N THR A 30 -6.02 -17.26 -9.25
CA THR A 30 -7.47 -16.95 -9.28
C THR A 30 -7.83 -15.94 -8.20
N GLY A 31 -8.48 -14.83 -8.58
CA GLY A 31 -8.80 -13.72 -7.69
C GLY A 31 -7.68 -12.68 -7.55
N SER A 32 -6.54 -12.84 -8.24
CA SER A 32 -5.54 -11.78 -8.26
C SER A 32 -6.04 -10.54 -8.97
N PHE A 33 -5.80 -9.40 -8.36
CA PHE A 33 -5.98 -8.09 -8.96
C PHE A 33 -4.71 -7.56 -9.65
N ALA A 34 -3.53 -8.11 -9.35
CA ALA A 34 -2.25 -7.55 -9.78
C ALA A 34 -1.94 -7.81 -11.25
N ARG A 35 -1.18 -6.91 -11.85
CA ARG A 35 -0.57 -7.04 -13.19
C ARG A 35 0.92 -6.73 -13.08
N GLY A 36 1.73 -7.77 -12.93
CA GLY A 36 3.18 -7.67 -12.89
C GLY A 36 3.85 -8.67 -13.81
N VAL A 37 5.13 -8.47 -14.07
CA VAL A 37 5.95 -9.34 -14.92
C VAL A 37 7.11 -9.94 -14.12
N PRO A 38 7.51 -11.20 -14.39
CA PRO A 38 8.62 -11.82 -13.68
C PRO A 38 9.94 -11.19 -14.08
N PHE A 39 10.83 -11.07 -13.11
CA PHE A 39 12.21 -10.64 -13.29
C PHE A 39 13.17 -11.62 -12.62
N GLN A 40 14.20 -12.06 -13.36
CA GLN A 40 15.21 -13.03 -12.89
C GLN A 40 14.57 -14.33 -12.36
N GLU A 41 13.67 -14.92 -13.13
CA GLU A 41 13.04 -16.18 -12.78
C GLU A 41 14.09 -17.31 -12.75
N ASN A 42 14.13 -18.03 -11.62
CA ASN A 42 14.99 -19.19 -11.48
C ASN A 42 14.34 -20.40 -12.20
N PRO A 43 14.93 -20.94 -13.27
CA PRO A 43 14.30 -21.98 -14.06
C PRO A 43 14.14 -23.32 -13.29
N LYS A 44 14.86 -23.52 -12.18
CA LYS A 44 14.77 -24.74 -11.36
C LYS A 44 13.68 -24.68 -10.31
N THR A 45 13.43 -23.50 -9.74
CA THR A 45 12.49 -23.35 -8.62
C THR A 45 11.23 -22.56 -9.00
N GLY A 46 11.23 -21.84 -10.14
CA GLY A 46 10.17 -20.93 -10.53
C GLY A 46 10.11 -19.66 -9.66
N ASP A 47 11.05 -19.49 -8.72
CA ASP A 47 11.11 -18.28 -7.90
C ASP A 47 11.59 -17.10 -8.72
N CYS A 48 10.97 -15.93 -8.53
CA CYS A 48 11.29 -14.72 -9.27
C CYS A 48 11.03 -13.47 -8.43
N ARG A 49 11.55 -12.35 -8.90
CA ARG A 49 11.08 -11.04 -8.47
C ARG A 49 9.97 -10.59 -9.42
N ILE A 50 9.10 -9.73 -8.93
CA ILE A 50 8.04 -9.17 -9.75
C ILE A 50 8.35 -7.69 -10.02
N SER A 51 8.32 -7.32 -11.30
CA SER A 51 8.39 -5.94 -11.77
C SER A 51 6.99 -5.44 -12.12
N GLY A 52 6.70 -4.19 -11.79
CA GLY A 52 5.44 -3.51 -12.08
C GLY A 52 5.40 -2.16 -11.40
N THR A 53 4.56 -1.26 -11.90
CA THR A 53 4.26 0.00 -11.21
C THR A 53 3.44 -0.26 -9.95
N CYS A 54 3.48 0.63 -8.97
CA CYS A 54 2.64 0.53 -7.78
C CYS A 54 1.16 0.39 -8.16
N ALA A 55 0.69 1.18 -9.12
CA ALA A 55 -0.70 1.17 -9.56
C ALA A 55 -1.11 -0.17 -10.18
N SER A 56 -0.29 -0.75 -11.05
CA SER A 56 -0.58 -2.04 -11.69
C SER A 56 -0.53 -3.20 -10.71
N LEU A 57 0.44 -3.18 -9.78
CA LEU A 57 0.54 -4.20 -8.72
C LEU A 57 -0.58 -4.08 -7.68
N ALA A 58 -1.09 -2.87 -7.44
CA ALA A 58 -2.25 -2.63 -6.56
C ALA A 58 -3.61 -2.89 -7.24
N GLY A 59 -3.62 -3.27 -8.52
CA GLY A 59 -4.82 -3.71 -9.23
C GLY A 59 -5.50 -2.66 -10.12
N LEU A 60 -4.97 -1.45 -10.22
CA LEU A 60 -5.60 -0.39 -11.01
C LEU A 60 -5.63 -0.71 -12.51
N GLU A 61 -4.58 -1.34 -13.03
CA GLU A 61 -4.51 -1.73 -14.44
C GLU A 61 -5.63 -2.71 -14.80
N LYS A 62 -5.77 -3.78 -14.02
CA LYS A 62 -6.85 -4.74 -14.21
C LYS A 62 -8.22 -4.10 -14.05
N ALA A 63 -8.42 -3.28 -13.03
CA ALA A 63 -9.68 -2.61 -12.76
C ALA A 63 -10.13 -1.72 -13.94
N LEU A 64 -9.18 -1.01 -14.56
CA LEU A 64 -9.46 -0.13 -15.71
C LEU A 64 -9.71 -0.88 -17.02
N THR A 65 -9.14 -2.08 -17.19
CA THR A 65 -9.18 -2.80 -18.47
C THR A 65 -10.16 -3.97 -18.49
N GLU A 66 -10.42 -4.60 -17.34
CA GLU A 66 -11.15 -5.87 -17.25
C GLU A 66 -12.35 -5.84 -16.29
N GLU A 67 -12.40 -4.85 -15.39
CA GLU A 67 -13.37 -4.80 -14.29
C GLU A 67 -14.21 -3.51 -14.35
N GLY A 68 -14.50 -2.87 -13.21
CA GLY A 68 -15.41 -1.74 -13.18
C GLY A 68 -15.09 -0.71 -12.10
N PRO A 69 -16.02 0.25 -11.89
CA PRO A 69 -15.81 1.37 -10.97
C PRO A 69 -15.52 0.96 -9.53
N GLU A 70 -16.12 -0.12 -9.04
CA GLU A 70 -15.91 -0.58 -7.66
C GLU A 70 -14.47 -1.06 -7.45
N GLU A 71 -13.93 -1.83 -8.40
CA GLU A 71 -12.55 -2.31 -8.36
C GLU A 71 -11.55 -1.17 -8.54
N ILE A 72 -11.88 -0.15 -9.34
CA ILE A 72 -11.07 1.08 -9.47
C ILE A 72 -10.99 1.78 -8.10
N GLU A 73 -12.10 1.90 -7.38
CA GLU A 73 -12.11 2.48 -6.03
C GLU A 73 -11.24 1.68 -5.05
N LEU A 74 -11.35 0.35 -5.07
CA LEU A 74 -10.52 -0.52 -4.24
C LEU A 74 -9.03 -0.41 -4.60
N ALA A 75 -8.69 -0.32 -5.89
CA ALA A 75 -7.32 -0.14 -6.34
C ALA A 75 -6.72 1.20 -5.87
N ILE A 76 -7.48 2.30 -5.99
CA ILE A 76 -7.06 3.61 -5.48
C ILE A 76 -6.84 3.54 -3.96
N LYS A 77 -7.74 2.92 -3.21
CA LYS A 77 -7.57 2.75 -1.76
C LYS A 77 -6.30 1.95 -1.43
N ARG A 78 -5.97 0.88 -2.17
CA ARG A 78 -4.73 0.10 -2.00
C ARG A 78 -3.48 0.95 -2.27
N ILE A 79 -3.47 1.73 -3.35
CA ILE A 79 -2.37 2.65 -3.66
C ILE A 79 -2.15 3.64 -2.50
N LEU A 80 -3.23 4.25 -2.02
CA LEU A 80 -3.17 5.24 -0.94
C LEU A 80 -2.77 4.62 0.40
N LEU A 81 -3.23 3.41 0.72
CA LEU A 81 -2.81 2.66 1.90
C LEU A 81 -1.30 2.40 1.90
N LEU A 82 -0.74 1.96 0.77
CA LEU A 82 0.71 1.73 0.66
C LEU A 82 1.50 3.02 0.88
N HIS A 83 1.08 4.13 0.25
CA HIS A 83 1.72 5.43 0.44
C HIS A 83 1.52 5.98 1.87
N PHE A 84 0.36 5.74 2.49
CA PHE A 84 0.14 6.09 3.88
C PHE A 84 1.15 5.39 4.81
N VAL A 85 1.36 4.09 4.64
CA VAL A 85 2.36 3.35 5.43
C VAL A 85 3.76 3.89 5.17
N VAL A 86 4.15 4.13 3.90
CA VAL A 86 5.46 4.73 3.56
C VAL A 86 5.65 6.09 4.24
N MET A 87 4.60 6.92 4.27
CA MET A 87 4.68 8.26 4.88
C MET A 87 4.70 8.23 6.41
N THR A 88 4.21 7.18 7.05
CA THR A 88 4.06 7.11 8.51
C THR A 88 5.07 6.21 9.22
N ALA A 89 5.67 5.23 8.53
CA ALA A 89 6.59 4.26 9.13
C ALA A 89 7.94 4.84 9.59
N GLY A 90 8.28 6.06 9.23
CA GLY A 90 9.57 6.69 9.59
C GLY A 90 10.60 6.65 8.46
N GLY A 91 11.84 7.01 8.73
CA GLY A 91 12.89 7.12 7.72
C GLY A 91 12.63 8.21 6.68
N VAL A 92 13.23 8.09 5.51
CA VAL A 92 13.03 9.00 4.36
C VAL A 92 12.04 8.36 3.41
N PRO A 93 10.81 8.88 3.29
CA PRO A 93 9.83 8.33 2.36
C PRO A 93 10.23 8.63 0.91
N LEU A 94 10.04 7.65 0.05
CA LEU A 94 10.26 7.78 -1.38
C LEU A 94 8.92 7.61 -2.10
N VAL A 95 8.54 8.57 -2.92
CA VAL A 95 7.50 8.43 -3.93
C VAL A 95 8.22 8.25 -5.27
N TYR A 96 8.02 7.10 -5.91
CA TYR A 96 8.62 6.84 -7.20
C TYR A 96 7.93 7.68 -8.29
N LEU A 97 8.70 8.18 -9.24
CA LEU A 97 8.18 9.01 -10.33
C LEU A 97 7.04 8.30 -11.08
N GLY A 98 5.88 8.92 -11.11
CA GLY A 98 4.66 8.39 -11.72
C GLY A 98 3.69 7.73 -10.74
N ASP A 99 4.11 7.35 -9.52
CA ASP A 99 3.18 6.84 -8.50
C ASP A 99 2.15 7.91 -8.12
N GLU A 100 2.55 9.19 -8.13
CA GLU A 100 1.71 10.33 -7.79
C GLU A 100 0.54 10.55 -8.75
N ILE A 101 0.62 9.99 -9.95
CA ILE A 101 -0.45 10.04 -10.97
C ILE A 101 -0.97 8.64 -11.31
N ALA A 102 -0.64 7.65 -10.50
CA ALA A 102 -1.01 6.25 -10.70
C ALA A 102 -0.62 5.70 -12.09
N THR A 103 0.63 5.94 -12.50
CA THR A 103 1.16 5.44 -13.78
C THR A 103 1.07 3.92 -13.84
N LEU A 104 0.54 3.40 -14.96
CA LEU A 104 0.41 1.97 -15.22
C LEU A 104 1.68 1.38 -15.81
N ASN A 105 1.74 0.07 -15.89
CA ASN A 105 2.78 -0.66 -16.61
C ASN A 105 2.83 -0.24 -18.08
N ASP A 106 4.06 -0.18 -18.61
CA ASP A 106 4.33 0.05 -20.02
C ASP A 106 4.94 -1.21 -20.63
N TYR A 107 4.21 -1.85 -21.51
CA TYR A 107 4.65 -3.06 -22.20
C TYR A 107 5.36 -2.79 -23.53
N SER A 108 5.51 -1.53 -23.96
CA SER A 108 6.17 -1.14 -25.20
C SER A 108 7.65 -1.54 -25.24
N TYR A 109 8.27 -1.74 -24.06
CA TYR A 109 9.66 -2.23 -23.99
C TYR A 109 9.87 -3.57 -24.69
N LEU A 110 8.83 -4.39 -24.85
CA LEU A 110 8.92 -5.69 -25.55
C LEU A 110 9.21 -5.53 -27.05
N GLU A 111 8.88 -4.38 -27.63
CA GLU A 111 9.11 -4.05 -29.03
C GLU A 111 10.51 -3.44 -29.25
N ASP A 112 11.16 -2.96 -28.19
CA ASP A 112 12.50 -2.38 -28.26
C ASP A 112 13.59 -3.48 -28.13
N PRO A 113 14.39 -3.72 -29.18
CA PRO A 113 15.47 -4.72 -29.14
C PRO A 113 16.48 -4.52 -28.00
N LYS A 114 16.63 -3.29 -27.51
CA LYS A 114 17.56 -2.94 -26.41
C LYS A 114 16.99 -3.29 -25.03
N HIS A 115 15.68 -3.25 -24.89
CA HIS A 115 15.01 -3.34 -23.60
C HIS A 115 14.18 -4.62 -23.39
N LYS A 116 13.78 -5.31 -24.48
CA LYS A 116 12.87 -6.46 -24.44
C LYS A 116 13.27 -7.62 -23.53
N ASN A 117 14.56 -7.76 -23.23
CA ASN A 117 15.08 -8.82 -22.37
C ASN A 117 15.20 -8.40 -20.91
N ASP A 118 14.77 -7.20 -20.55
CA ASP A 118 14.81 -6.70 -19.17
C ASP A 118 13.41 -6.19 -18.75
N SER A 119 12.67 -7.07 -18.09
CA SER A 119 11.29 -6.78 -17.66
C SER A 119 11.15 -5.62 -16.66
N ARG A 120 12.27 -5.07 -16.13
CA ARG A 120 12.21 -3.88 -15.28
C ARG A 120 11.77 -2.63 -16.04
N TRP A 121 11.84 -2.64 -17.36
CA TRP A 121 11.35 -1.54 -18.18
C TRP A 121 9.83 -1.39 -18.11
N VAL A 122 9.10 -2.42 -17.71
CA VAL A 122 7.63 -2.36 -17.53
C VAL A 122 7.21 -1.24 -16.55
N HIS A 123 8.03 -0.94 -15.52
CA HIS A 123 7.75 0.13 -14.56
C HIS A 123 8.63 1.38 -14.74
N ARG A 124 9.18 1.56 -15.94
CA ARG A 124 9.98 2.73 -16.35
C ARG A 124 9.44 3.38 -17.60
N PRO A 125 8.11 3.65 -17.64
CA PRO A 125 7.51 4.28 -18.82
C PRO A 125 8.10 5.67 -19.06
N VAL A 126 8.02 6.11 -20.29
CA VAL A 126 8.18 7.54 -20.60
C VAL A 126 7.11 8.32 -19.83
N ALA A 127 7.44 9.53 -19.38
CA ALA A 127 6.50 10.36 -18.63
C ALA A 127 5.18 10.55 -19.39
N ASP A 128 4.08 10.12 -18.78
CA ASP A 128 2.73 10.19 -19.34
C ASP A 128 2.17 11.62 -19.19
N GLN A 129 2.34 12.43 -20.24
CA GLN A 129 1.92 13.83 -20.26
C GLN A 129 0.41 13.98 -20.14
N GLU A 130 -0.37 13.03 -20.63
CA GLU A 130 -1.83 13.06 -20.54
C GLU A 130 -2.25 12.86 -19.07
N ARG A 131 -1.73 11.85 -18.38
CA ARG A 131 -1.98 11.65 -16.94
C ARG A 131 -1.51 12.84 -16.12
N TYR A 132 -0.35 13.39 -16.44
CA TYR A 132 0.14 14.61 -15.76
C TYR A 132 -0.79 15.80 -15.94
N SER A 133 -1.38 15.99 -17.11
CA SER A 133 -2.34 17.07 -17.35
C SER A 133 -3.60 16.94 -16.49
N GLN A 134 -4.00 15.69 -16.18
CA GLN A 134 -5.18 15.38 -15.37
C GLN A 134 -4.98 15.50 -13.86
N ARG A 135 -3.75 15.68 -13.38
CA ARG A 135 -3.42 15.65 -11.94
C ARG A 135 -4.16 16.66 -11.06
N MET A 136 -4.70 17.72 -11.66
CA MET A 136 -5.48 18.74 -10.95
C MET A 136 -7.00 18.54 -11.07
N ASP A 137 -7.44 17.52 -11.81
CA ASP A 137 -8.85 17.18 -11.99
C ASP A 137 -9.25 16.04 -11.04
N ALA A 138 -9.93 16.39 -9.94
CA ALA A 138 -10.41 15.43 -8.95
C ALA A 138 -11.45 14.42 -9.49
N GLY A 139 -11.99 14.61 -10.69
CA GLY A 139 -12.86 13.65 -11.35
C GLY A 139 -12.11 12.49 -12.01
N THR A 140 -10.80 12.60 -12.16
CA THR A 140 -9.94 11.59 -12.79
C THR A 140 -9.19 10.74 -11.76
N VAL A 141 -8.76 9.53 -12.15
CA VAL A 141 -7.91 8.68 -11.30
C VAL A 141 -6.57 9.37 -10.98
N PRO A 142 -5.82 9.92 -11.96
CA PRO A 142 -4.60 10.65 -11.68
C PRO A 142 -4.79 11.81 -10.70
N GLY A 143 -5.82 12.62 -10.87
CA GLY A 143 -6.08 13.75 -9.98
C GLY A 143 -6.43 13.33 -8.56
N ARG A 144 -7.22 12.29 -8.41
CA ARG A 144 -7.58 11.74 -7.08
C ARG A 144 -6.37 11.19 -6.34
N VAL A 145 -5.51 10.43 -7.03
CA VAL A 145 -4.29 9.88 -6.42
C VAL A 145 -3.32 11.01 -6.08
N TYR A 146 -3.09 11.94 -7.00
CA TYR A 146 -2.21 13.09 -6.80
C TYR A 146 -2.60 13.93 -5.58
N GLU A 147 -3.88 14.31 -5.49
CA GLU A 147 -4.37 15.11 -4.37
C GLU A 147 -4.17 14.39 -3.02
N ASN A 148 -4.45 13.08 -2.97
CA ASN A 148 -4.33 12.34 -1.72
C ASN A 148 -2.85 12.09 -1.33
N ILE A 149 -1.96 11.79 -2.27
CA ILE A 149 -0.51 11.68 -1.98
C ILE A 149 0.02 13.04 -1.50
N ARG A 150 -0.39 14.14 -2.09
CA ARG A 150 -0.04 15.49 -1.62
C ARG A 150 -0.49 15.72 -0.19
N LYS A 151 -1.73 15.34 0.17
CA LYS A 151 -2.23 15.42 1.55
C LYS A 151 -1.39 14.59 2.52
N LEU A 152 -0.95 13.40 2.11
CA LEU A 152 -0.07 12.56 2.94
C LEU A 152 1.31 13.20 3.14
N ILE A 153 1.87 13.85 2.13
CA ILE A 153 3.13 14.60 2.24
C ILE A 153 2.96 15.80 3.20
N GLU A 154 1.86 16.54 3.08
CA GLU A 154 1.55 17.68 3.97
C GLU A 154 1.36 17.19 5.42
N LEU A 155 0.63 16.08 5.63
CA LEU A 155 0.47 15.44 6.93
C LEU A 155 1.83 15.11 7.56
N ARG A 156 2.71 14.46 6.80
CA ARG A 156 4.05 14.12 7.29
C ARG A 156 4.87 15.34 7.66
N LYS A 157 4.78 16.43 6.88
CA LYS A 157 5.47 17.69 7.19
C LYS A 157 4.91 18.36 8.45
N ALA A 158 3.61 18.24 8.69
CA ALA A 158 2.93 18.82 9.84
C ALA A 158 3.19 18.05 11.16
N LEU A 159 3.63 16.79 11.08
CA LEU A 159 3.85 15.90 12.22
C LEU A 159 5.32 15.45 12.31
N PRO A 160 6.19 16.20 13.00
CA PRO A 160 7.60 15.84 13.17
C PRO A 160 7.80 14.43 13.78
N GLY A 161 6.88 13.96 14.62
CA GLY A 161 6.88 12.64 15.21
C GLY A 161 6.91 11.49 14.17
N LEU A 162 6.46 11.73 12.94
CA LEU A 162 6.54 10.75 11.85
C LEU A 162 7.96 10.61 11.28
N ALA A 163 8.79 11.64 11.37
CA ALA A 163 10.14 11.64 10.80
C ALA A 163 11.19 11.02 11.76
N GLY A 164 11.00 11.18 13.06
CA GLY A 164 11.92 10.73 14.12
C GLY A 164 11.30 9.70 15.05
N GLY A 165 11.98 9.47 16.19
CA GLY A 165 11.48 8.63 17.25
C GLY A 165 11.54 7.11 16.97
N LYS A 166 10.98 6.35 17.90
CA LYS A 166 10.93 4.88 17.85
C LYS A 166 9.65 4.43 17.17
N LEU A 167 9.73 3.39 16.34
CA LEU A 167 8.57 2.66 15.87
C LEU A 167 8.35 1.42 16.73
N GLU A 168 7.15 1.25 17.25
CA GLU A 168 6.72 0.05 17.96
C GLU A 168 5.53 -0.58 17.25
N VAL A 169 5.64 -1.86 16.92
CA VAL A 169 4.51 -2.64 16.35
C VAL A 169 3.52 -2.95 17.44
N ILE A 170 2.23 -2.78 17.15
CA ILE A 170 1.13 -2.98 18.06
C ILE A 170 0.36 -4.23 17.65
N ASP A 171 0.05 -5.10 18.62
CA ASP A 171 -0.87 -6.20 18.43
C ASP A 171 -2.32 -5.66 18.37
N THR A 172 -2.84 -5.55 17.16
CA THR A 172 -4.21 -5.08 16.91
C THR A 172 -5.28 -6.13 17.21
N ARG A 173 -4.89 -7.35 17.58
CA ARG A 173 -5.77 -8.53 17.69
C ARG A 173 -6.51 -8.86 16.40
N ASN A 174 -6.03 -8.37 15.28
CA ASN A 174 -6.59 -8.61 13.96
C ASN A 174 -5.47 -8.79 12.92
N GLY A 175 -5.36 -9.99 12.36
CA GLY A 175 -4.29 -10.33 11.40
C GLY A 175 -4.35 -9.57 10.07
N SER A 176 -5.45 -8.86 9.79
CA SER A 176 -5.59 -8.03 8.58
C SER A 176 -5.29 -6.55 8.82
N VAL A 177 -5.09 -6.14 10.07
CA VAL A 177 -4.84 -4.73 10.42
C VAL A 177 -3.44 -4.55 10.95
N LEU A 178 -2.62 -3.83 10.20
CA LEU A 178 -1.31 -3.37 10.67
C LEU A 178 -1.51 -2.24 11.67
N GLY A 179 -0.91 -2.39 12.86
CA GLY A 179 -0.86 -1.34 13.88
C GLY A 179 0.58 -1.04 14.30
N PHE A 180 0.92 0.23 14.41
CA PHE A 180 2.18 0.67 15.02
C PHE A 180 2.06 2.06 15.64
N ALA A 181 2.89 2.31 16.65
CA ALA A 181 3.06 3.61 17.25
C ALA A 181 4.36 4.27 16.78
N ARG A 182 4.31 5.58 16.65
CA ARG A 182 5.49 6.44 16.55
C ARG A 182 5.66 7.15 17.89
N LEU A 183 6.72 6.78 18.61
CA LEU A 183 7.00 7.34 19.92
C LEU A 183 8.14 8.36 19.80
N ASN A 184 7.82 9.62 20.09
CA ASN A 184 8.77 10.72 20.08
C ASN A 184 8.59 11.56 21.34
N GLN A 185 9.61 12.30 21.76
CA GLN A 185 9.51 13.15 22.96
C GLN A 185 8.38 14.18 22.80
N GLY A 186 7.30 13.99 23.56
CA GLY A 186 6.15 14.87 23.59
C GLY A 186 5.06 14.66 22.53
N GLU A 187 5.25 13.71 21.61
CA GLU A 187 4.24 13.40 20.59
C GLU A 187 4.24 11.89 20.31
N ASN A 188 3.14 11.23 20.65
CA ASN A 188 2.94 9.82 20.35
C ASN A 188 1.81 9.69 19.33
N LEU A 189 2.07 8.96 18.26
CA LEU A 189 1.13 8.75 17.18
C LEU A 189 0.78 7.27 17.06
N LEU A 190 -0.51 6.95 16.96
CA LEU A 190 -1.01 5.61 16.68
C LEU A 190 -1.47 5.54 15.23
N ILE A 191 -0.92 4.58 14.49
CA ILE A 191 -1.22 4.33 13.09
C ILE A 191 -1.87 2.96 12.96
N LEU A 192 -3.04 2.90 12.30
CA LEU A 192 -3.74 1.67 11.98
C LEU A 192 -4.07 1.65 10.49
N ALA A 193 -3.86 0.51 9.84
CA ALA A 193 -4.13 0.32 8.42
C ALA A 193 -4.74 -1.06 8.16
N ASN A 194 -5.93 -1.11 7.57
CA ASN A 194 -6.63 -2.33 7.18
C ASN A 194 -6.14 -2.79 5.80
N PHE A 195 -5.46 -3.93 5.74
CA PHE A 195 -4.93 -4.53 4.50
C PHE A 195 -5.90 -5.51 3.82
N SER A 196 -7.19 -5.39 4.10
CA SER A 196 -8.19 -6.32 3.56
C SER A 196 -9.34 -5.59 2.86
N GLU A 197 -10.03 -6.33 2.00
CA GLU A 197 -11.26 -5.91 1.33
C GLU A 197 -12.50 -5.96 2.22
N ARG A 198 -12.31 -6.28 3.50
CA ARG A 198 -13.40 -6.39 4.48
C ARG A 198 -13.23 -5.34 5.56
N GLU A 199 -14.35 -4.96 6.14
CA GLU A 199 -14.35 -4.17 7.35
C GLU A 199 -13.85 -4.99 8.54
N HIS A 200 -13.05 -4.37 9.40
CA HIS A 200 -12.48 -4.99 10.59
C HIS A 200 -12.69 -4.15 11.84
N ALA A 201 -12.97 -4.85 12.94
CA ALA A 201 -13.10 -4.26 14.25
C ALA A 201 -11.77 -4.32 15.02
N ILE A 202 -11.42 -3.23 15.68
CA ILE A 202 -10.31 -3.14 16.62
C ILE A 202 -10.88 -2.86 18.01
N PRO A 203 -10.60 -3.71 19.01
CA PRO A 203 -11.14 -3.53 20.36
C PRO A 203 -10.74 -2.16 20.95
N GLU A 204 -11.69 -1.54 21.68
CA GLU A 204 -11.48 -0.23 22.32
C GLU A 204 -10.17 -0.17 23.14
N TRP A 205 -9.89 -1.21 23.92
CA TRP A 205 -8.73 -1.23 24.80
C TRP A 205 -7.40 -1.16 24.02
N VAL A 206 -7.33 -1.71 22.78
CA VAL A 206 -6.14 -1.58 21.92
C VAL A 206 -5.91 -0.11 21.56
N VAL A 207 -6.98 0.59 21.17
CA VAL A 207 -6.90 2.01 20.84
C VAL A 207 -6.54 2.82 22.08
N ARG A 208 -7.28 2.60 23.18
CA ARG A 208 -7.11 3.34 24.44
C ARG A 208 -5.71 3.17 25.05
N GLN A 209 -5.17 1.93 25.07
CA GLN A 209 -3.84 1.65 25.62
C GLN A 209 -2.72 2.37 24.87
N ASN A 210 -2.91 2.63 23.57
CA ASN A 210 -1.89 3.17 22.69
C ASN A 210 -2.08 4.65 22.32
N MET A 211 -3.21 5.27 22.70
CA MET A 211 -3.55 6.66 22.38
C MET A 211 -3.18 7.68 23.45
N LEU A 212 -2.59 7.30 24.58
CA LEU A 212 -2.09 8.20 25.63
C LEU A 212 -2.87 9.53 25.72
N ASP A 213 -4.09 9.52 26.24
CA ASP A 213 -4.94 10.68 26.54
C ASP A 213 -5.28 11.67 25.39
N GLN A 214 -4.69 11.53 24.22
CA GLN A 214 -4.94 12.41 23.08
C GLN A 214 -5.76 11.71 21.99
N LYS A 215 -6.99 12.22 21.76
CA LYS A 215 -7.94 11.66 20.79
C LYS A 215 -8.02 12.46 19.49
N LYS A 216 -6.96 13.14 19.11
CA LYS A 216 -6.98 13.90 17.86
C LYS A 216 -6.82 12.95 16.68
N VAL A 217 -7.77 13.00 15.75
CA VAL A 217 -7.66 12.32 14.45
C VAL A 217 -6.91 13.23 13.49
N TRP A 218 -5.73 12.82 13.09
CA TRP A 218 -4.92 13.55 12.12
C TRP A 218 -5.20 13.13 10.67
N PHE A 219 -5.58 11.87 10.50
CA PHE A 219 -5.89 11.31 9.19
C PHE A 219 -6.95 10.21 9.30
N GLY A 220 -7.76 10.07 8.24
CA GLY A 220 -8.82 9.08 8.16
C GLY A 220 -10.14 9.54 8.79
N LYS A 221 -11.11 8.66 8.74
CA LYS A 221 -12.44 8.86 9.34
C LYS A 221 -12.76 7.63 10.19
N PRO A 222 -12.28 7.57 11.43
CA PRO A 222 -12.55 6.45 12.31
C PRO A 222 -14.03 6.44 12.72
N GLU A 223 -14.64 5.27 12.70
CA GLU A 223 -15.99 5.04 13.21
C GLU A 223 -15.90 4.23 14.48
N PHE A 224 -16.52 4.73 15.56
CA PHE A 224 -16.58 4.06 16.85
C PHE A 224 -18.01 3.64 17.14
N SER A 225 -18.17 2.38 17.57
CA SER A 225 -19.44 1.92 18.14
C SER A 225 -19.63 2.45 19.56
N GLU A 226 -20.84 2.30 20.10
CA GLU A 226 -21.19 2.75 21.46
C GLU A 226 -20.29 2.16 22.56
N ASN A 227 -19.80 0.93 22.36
CA ASN A 227 -18.85 0.27 23.26
C ASN A 227 -17.38 0.64 22.99
N GLY A 228 -17.12 1.64 22.15
CA GLY A 228 -15.77 2.14 21.84
C GLY A 228 -14.95 1.29 20.85
N THR A 229 -15.52 0.24 20.26
CA THR A 229 -14.85 -0.54 19.20
C THR A 229 -14.65 0.33 17.96
N LEU A 230 -13.42 0.39 17.46
CA LEU A 230 -13.09 1.08 16.21
C LEU A 230 -13.34 0.17 15.02
N TRP A 231 -14.12 0.65 14.07
CA TRP A 231 -14.36 -0.01 12.79
C TRP A 231 -13.52 0.61 11.67
N LEU A 232 -12.83 -0.25 10.94
CA LEU A 232 -11.98 0.14 9.81
C LEU A 232 -12.53 -0.47 8.52
N PRO A 233 -13.16 0.33 7.66
CA PRO A 233 -13.61 -0.10 6.33
C PRO A 233 -12.48 -0.71 5.47
N PRO A 234 -12.82 -1.34 4.32
CA PRO A 234 -11.83 -1.87 3.39
C PRO A 234 -10.74 -0.86 3.05
N TYR A 235 -9.48 -1.26 3.25
CA TYR A 235 -8.26 -0.47 3.00
C TYR A 235 -8.21 0.89 3.72
N ALA A 236 -9.00 1.07 4.77
CA ALA A 236 -8.97 2.30 5.56
C ALA A 236 -7.68 2.44 6.35
N CYS A 237 -7.24 3.70 6.46
CA CYS A 237 -6.09 4.12 7.24
C CYS A 237 -6.51 5.20 8.23
N VAL A 238 -6.01 5.13 9.46
CA VAL A 238 -6.24 6.16 10.47
C VAL A 238 -4.94 6.48 11.21
N LEU A 239 -4.79 7.76 11.56
CA LEU A 239 -3.70 8.25 12.38
C LEU A 239 -4.28 9.12 13.52
N PHE A 240 -3.93 8.74 14.72
CA PHE A 240 -4.27 9.43 15.96
C PHE A 240 -3.02 9.99 16.63
N GLY A 241 -3.19 11.08 17.42
CA GLY A 241 -2.14 11.67 18.23
C GLY A 241 -2.66 12.78 19.15
#